data_e16800ff64511655ea1865bfab4cadcb
#
_entry.id   e16800ff64511655ea1865bfab4cadcb
#
_cell.length_a   1.000
_cell.length_b   1.000
_cell.length_c   1.000
_cell.angle_alpha   90.00
_cell.angle_beta   90.00
_cell.angle_gamma   90.00
#
_symmetry.space_group_name_H-M   'P 1'
#
loop_
_entity.id
_entity.type
_entity.pdbx_description
1 polymer ?
#
loop_
_entity_poly.entity_id
_entity_poly.type
_entity_poly.pdbx_seq_one_letter_code
_entity_poly.pdbx_strand_id
1 'polypeptide(L)'
;MDVHKIYEYALQREREGKRFYEDNAERFSHAAVVEAFQRLAGEEDQHICFIQSLLAGLDAKDESRTEAGQALQGEGFFSQRAADALLDQTIIESMVPDLSVLRTAFLIERDFAEFYEAAAERVEDKTAKRALHMLAEWERGHERLFEQMHDKAFEAYAGMPWGG
;
A
#
# COMPACT_ATOMS: atom_id res chain seq x y z
N MET A 1 -4.90 -22.99 9.46
CA MET A 1 -3.64 -22.42 8.95
C MET A 1 -2.94 -21.74 10.10
N ASP A 2 -1.61 -21.77 10.17
CA ASP A 2 -0.83 -21.19 11.27
C ASP A 2 -0.79 -19.67 11.13
N VAL A 3 -1.51 -18.96 12.01
CA VAL A 3 -1.64 -17.50 12.00
C VAL A 3 -0.30 -16.80 12.22
N HIS A 4 0.56 -17.37 13.07
CA HIS A 4 1.89 -16.81 13.32
C HIS A 4 2.72 -16.74 12.03
N LYS A 5 2.75 -17.84 11.26
CA LYS A 5 3.47 -17.88 9.97
C LYS A 5 2.87 -16.94 8.94
N ILE A 6 1.56 -16.74 8.94
CA ILE A 6 0.92 -15.75 8.06
C ILE A 6 1.42 -14.35 8.39
N TYR A 7 1.44 -13.98 9.66
CA TYR A 7 1.90 -12.66 10.08
C TYR A 7 3.41 -12.46 9.88
N GLU A 8 4.23 -13.50 10.08
CA GLU A 8 5.67 -13.42 9.76
C GLU A 8 5.90 -13.16 8.26
N TYR A 9 5.16 -13.86 7.40
CA TYR A 9 5.22 -13.64 5.96
C TYR A 9 4.71 -12.26 5.58
N ALA A 10 3.58 -11.83 6.13
CA ALA A 10 3.04 -10.49 5.96
C ALA A 10 4.09 -9.43 6.33
N LEU A 11 4.70 -9.54 7.50
CA LEU A 11 5.74 -8.61 7.97
C LEU A 11 6.92 -8.50 7.00
N GLN A 12 7.31 -9.62 6.38
CA GLN A 12 8.35 -9.60 5.35
C GLN A 12 7.89 -8.84 4.11
N ARG A 13 6.65 -9.06 3.65
CA ARG A 13 6.10 -8.41 2.45
C ARG A 13 5.98 -6.89 2.63
N GLU A 14 5.47 -6.43 3.77
CA GLU A 14 5.39 -4.99 4.07
C GLU A 14 6.76 -4.33 4.09
N ARG A 15 7.78 -5.00 4.63
CA ARG A 15 9.17 -4.49 4.59
C ARG A 15 9.72 -4.41 3.16
N GLU A 16 9.36 -5.34 2.29
CA GLU A 16 9.72 -5.31 0.87
C GLU A 16 9.01 -4.18 0.14
N GLY A 17 7.72 -3.98 0.40
CA GLY A 17 6.91 -2.86 -0.12
C GLY A 17 7.48 -1.51 0.30
N LYS A 18 7.71 -1.31 1.59
CA LYS A 18 8.35 -0.10 2.12
C LYS A 18 9.66 0.22 1.40
N ARG A 19 10.55 -0.77 1.30
CA ARG A 19 11.84 -0.60 0.62
C ARG A 19 11.66 -0.24 -0.84
N PHE A 20 10.71 -0.86 -1.53
CA PHE A 20 10.39 -0.52 -2.90
C PHE A 20 10.00 0.96 -3.03
N TYR A 21 9.19 1.51 -2.12
CA TYR A 21 8.80 2.92 -2.14
C TYR A 21 9.97 3.84 -1.82
N GLU A 22 10.77 3.54 -0.82
CA GLU A 22 11.97 4.31 -0.46
C GLU A 22 12.97 4.37 -1.63
N ASP A 23 13.31 3.21 -2.22
CA ASP A 23 14.29 3.09 -3.31
C ASP A 23 13.83 3.79 -4.59
N ASN A 24 12.52 3.83 -4.86
CA ASN A 24 11.98 4.46 -6.06
C ASN A 24 11.65 5.95 -5.86
N ALA A 25 11.35 6.41 -4.65
CA ALA A 25 11.13 7.82 -4.37
C ALA A 25 12.32 8.69 -4.85
N GLU A 26 13.54 8.22 -4.66
CA GLU A 26 14.77 8.94 -5.07
C GLU A 26 14.97 9.02 -6.60
N ARG A 27 14.23 8.21 -7.37
CA ARG A 27 14.34 8.16 -8.85
C ARG A 27 13.49 9.20 -9.55
N PHE A 28 12.50 9.75 -8.87
CA PHE A 28 11.58 10.73 -9.44
C PHE A 28 12.15 12.14 -9.33
N SER A 29 11.99 12.92 -10.39
CA SER A 29 12.38 14.33 -10.40
C SER A 29 11.26 15.26 -9.90
N HIS A 30 10.01 14.76 -9.89
CA HIS A 30 8.84 15.57 -9.51
C HIS A 30 8.55 15.46 -8.02
N ALA A 31 8.61 16.60 -7.31
CA ALA A 31 8.49 16.66 -5.86
C ALA A 31 7.21 16.01 -5.31
N ALA A 32 6.06 16.17 -5.99
CA ALA A 32 4.79 15.60 -5.55
C ALA A 32 4.79 14.05 -5.62
N VAL A 33 5.48 13.46 -6.59
CA VAL A 33 5.62 12.00 -6.72
C VAL A 33 6.56 11.47 -5.64
N VAL A 34 7.69 12.16 -5.41
CA VAL A 34 8.62 11.85 -4.32
C VAL A 34 7.88 11.84 -2.98
N GLU A 35 7.09 12.89 -2.71
CA GLU A 35 6.29 13.00 -1.49
C GLU A 35 5.28 11.86 -1.37
N ALA A 36 4.61 11.48 -2.46
CA ALA A 36 3.66 10.37 -2.47
C ALA A 36 4.33 9.05 -2.09
N PHE A 37 5.47 8.73 -2.72
CA PHE A 37 6.20 7.51 -2.41
C PHE A 37 6.77 7.49 -0.99
N GLN A 38 7.28 8.63 -0.49
CA GLN A 38 7.74 8.76 0.89
C GLN A 38 6.60 8.57 1.89
N ARG A 39 5.42 9.10 1.57
CA ARG A 39 4.24 8.94 2.40
C ARG A 39 3.76 7.49 2.43
N LEU A 40 3.72 6.81 1.29
CA LEU A 40 3.39 5.38 1.21
C LEU A 40 4.39 4.53 2.00
N ALA A 41 5.69 4.80 1.88
CA ALA A 41 6.68 4.15 2.73
C ALA A 41 6.40 4.35 4.24
N GLY A 42 5.87 5.52 4.63
CA GLY A 42 5.42 5.80 6.00
C GLY A 42 4.16 5.03 6.39
N GLU A 43 3.25 4.78 5.45
CA GLU A 43 2.06 3.95 5.68
C GLU A 43 2.44 2.48 5.86
N GLU A 44 3.39 1.96 5.05
CA GLU A 44 3.97 0.63 5.26
C GLU A 44 4.61 0.46 6.65
N ASP A 45 5.24 1.50 7.20
CA ASP A 45 5.72 1.45 8.58
C ASP A 45 4.59 1.24 9.60
N GLN A 46 3.42 1.82 9.35
CA GLN A 46 2.24 1.60 10.22
C GLN A 46 1.72 0.16 10.08
N HIS A 47 1.66 -0.39 8.87
CA HIS A 47 1.32 -1.80 8.64
C HIS A 47 2.30 -2.74 9.35
N ILE A 48 3.60 -2.49 9.21
CA ILE A 48 4.66 -3.23 9.92
C ILE A 48 4.45 -3.19 11.44
N CYS A 49 4.23 -2.01 12.01
CA CYS A 49 3.97 -1.86 13.44
C CYS A 49 2.70 -2.60 13.88
N PHE A 50 1.64 -2.54 13.08
CA PHE A 50 0.41 -3.25 13.35
C PHE A 50 0.62 -4.77 13.36
N ILE A 51 1.26 -5.34 12.32
CA ILE A 51 1.53 -6.77 12.22
C ILE A 51 2.44 -7.24 13.39
N GLN A 52 3.45 -6.44 13.75
CA GLN A 52 4.29 -6.74 14.92
C GLN A 52 3.47 -6.78 16.21
N SER A 53 2.49 -5.88 16.36
CA SER A 53 1.59 -5.88 17.50
C SER A 53 0.70 -7.12 17.52
N LEU A 54 0.23 -7.59 16.36
CA LEU A 54 -0.54 -8.83 16.24
C LEU A 54 0.30 -10.05 16.62
N LEU A 55 1.54 -10.16 16.15
CA LEU A 55 2.47 -11.22 16.53
C LEU A 55 2.69 -11.26 18.04
N ALA A 56 3.00 -10.11 18.65
CA ALA A 56 3.16 -10.01 20.09
C ALA A 56 1.86 -10.34 20.86
N GLY A 57 0.69 -10.05 20.28
CA GLY A 57 -0.62 -10.41 20.82
C GLY A 57 -0.90 -11.91 20.82
N LEU A 58 -0.46 -12.63 19.78
CA LEU A 58 -0.56 -14.09 19.72
C LEU A 58 0.20 -14.76 20.89
N ASP A 59 1.39 -14.24 21.18
CA ASP A 59 2.21 -14.74 22.29
C ASP A 59 1.57 -14.47 23.65
N ALA A 60 0.88 -13.32 23.80
CA ALA A 60 0.23 -12.88 25.02
C ALA A 60 -1.25 -13.33 25.15
N LYS A 61 -1.84 -13.92 24.10
CA LYS A 61 -3.29 -14.20 23.98
C LYS A 61 -4.17 -12.95 24.20
N ASP A 62 -3.72 -11.81 23.70
CA ASP A 62 -4.37 -10.50 23.86
C ASP A 62 -5.13 -10.12 22.58
N GLU A 63 -6.47 -10.09 22.65
CA GLU A 63 -7.36 -9.77 21.53
C GLU A 63 -7.58 -8.26 21.32
N SER A 64 -7.20 -7.41 22.28
CA SER A 64 -7.47 -5.95 22.24
C SER A 64 -6.70 -5.22 21.13
N ARG A 65 -5.67 -5.82 20.59
CA ARG A 65 -4.75 -5.20 19.61
C ARG A 65 -5.35 -5.00 18.22
N THR A 66 -6.41 -5.73 17.88
CA THR A 66 -7.16 -5.50 16.63
C THR A 66 -7.94 -4.19 16.68
N GLU A 67 -8.33 -3.72 17.88
CA GLU A 67 -9.00 -2.43 18.06
C GLU A 67 -8.04 -1.25 17.81
N ALA A 68 -6.76 -1.41 18.14
CA ALA A 68 -5.72 -0.43 17.84
C ALA A 68 -5.54 -0.22 16.32
N GLY A 69 -5.66 -1.29 15.52
CA GLY A 69 -5.64 -1.19 14.06
C GLY A 69 -6.83 -0.43 13.48
N GLN A 70 -8.02 -0.55 14.09
CA GLN A 70 -9.19 0.23 13.67
C GLN A 70 -9.02 1.73 13.92
N ALA A 71 -8.27 2.11 14.95
CA ALA A 71 -7.95 3.52 15.20
C ALA A 71 -6.98 4.08 14.13
N LEU A 72 -6.03 3.28 13.66
CA LEU A 72 -5.11 3.66 12.58
C LEU A 72 -5.84 3.86 11.25
N GLN A 73 -6.91 3.11 10.98
CA GLN A 73 -7.74 3.24 9.80
C GLN A 73 -8.37 4.64 9.65
N GLY A 74 -8.58 5.36 10.76
CA GLY A 74 -9.13 6.73 10.76
C GLY A 74 -8.08 7.83 10.54
N GLU A 75 -6.81 7.57 10.82
CA GLU A 75 -5.75 8.59 10.84
C GLU A 75 -4.74 8.47 9.69
N GLY A 76 -4.54 7.26 9.14
CA GLY A 76 -3.44 6.94 8.22
C GLY A 76 -3.81 6.90 6.74
N PHE A 77 -5.07 6.88 6.41
CA PHE A 77 -5.46 6.78 5.00
C PHE A 77 -5.09 8.03 4.22
N PHE A 78 -4.39 7.82 3.15
CA PHE A 78 -4.35 8.76 2.02
C PHE A 78 -5.80 9.21 1.78
N SER A 79 -6.19 10.33 2.35
CA SER A 79 -7.55 10.79 2.17
C SER A 79 -7.76 10.88 0.66
N GLN A 80 -8.94 10.46 0.17
CA GLN A 80 -9.30 10.59 -1.24
C GLN A 80 -8.96 12.00 -1.76
N ARG A 81 -9.02 12.99 -0.88
CA ARG A 81 -8.63 14.36 -1.13
C ARG A 81 -7.14 14.58 -1.39
N ALA A 82 -6.25 13.83 -0.70
CA ALA A 82 -4.80 13.91 -0.94
C ALA A 82 -4.44 13.18 -2.24
N ALA A 83 -5.12 12.06 -2.52
CA ALA A 83 -4.99 11.36 -3.80
C ALA A 83 -5.50 12.26 -4.95
N ASP A 84 -6.66 12.89 -4.81
CA ASP A 84 -7.23 13.79 -5.81
C ASP A 84 -6.33 15.03 -6.03
N ALA A 85 -5.78 15.61 -4.97
CA ALA A 85 -4.86 16.75 -5.06
C ALA A 85 -3.53 16.38 -5.73
N LEU A 86 -3.01 15.19 -5.47
CA LEU A 86 -1.83 14.63 -6.14
C LEU A 86 -2.10 14.39 -7.63
N LEU A 87 -3.32 13.97 -7.96
CA LEU A 87 -3.75 13.69 -9.32
C LEU A 87 -4.03 14.96 -10.13
N ASP A 88 -4.45 16.06 -9.48
CA ASP A 88 -4.78 17.33 -10.16
C ASP A 88 -3.57 18.24 -10.41
N GLN A 89 -2.50 18.11 -9.62
CA GLN A 89 -1.33 18.96 -9.75
C GLN A 89 -0.19 18.30 -10.55
N THR A 90 -0.16 18.50 -11.86
CA THR A 90 1.08 18.47 -12.67
C THR A 90 1.83 17.14 -12.79
N ILE A 91 1.25 16.02 -12.41
CA ILE A 91 1.84 14.69 -12.60
C ILE A 91 2.06 14.39 -14.11
N ILE A 92 1.26 15.00 -14.93
CA ILE A 92 1.12 14.68 -16.37
C ILE A 92 2.39 14.97 -17.17
N GLU A 93 3.13 16.03 -16.88
CA GLU A 93 4.26 16.43 -17.72
C GLU A 93 5.58 15.71 -17.42
N SER A 94 5.74 15.13 -16.23
CA SER A 94 7.01 14.53 -15.78
C SER A 94 6.99 13.02 -15.60
N MET A 95 5.84 12.35 -15.68
CA MET A 95 5.69 10.93 -15.27
C MET A 95 5.84 9.91 -16.41
N VAL A 96 6.01 10.32 -17.62
CA VAL A 96 6.15 9.40 -18.77
C VAL A 96 7.28 8.38 -18.61
N PRO A 97 8.45 8.72 -18.03
CA PRO A 97 9.50 7.74 -17.81
C PRO A 97 9.18 6.69 -16.74
N ASP A 98 8.17 6.93 -15.90
CA ASP A 98 7.95 6.21 -14.66
C ASP A 98 6.70 5.30 -14.67
N LEU A 99 6.04 5.14 -15.83
CA LEU A 99 4.89 4.24 -16.00
C LEU A 99 5.19 2.81 -15.52
N SER A 100 6.39 2.32 -15.74
CA SER A 100 6.79 0.98 -15.31
C SER A 100 6.87 0.85 -13.80
N VAL A 101 7.29 1.89 -13.10
CA VAL A 101 7.37 1.92 -11.63
C VAL A 101 5.97 1.97 -11.03
N LEU A 102 5.09 2.83 -11.57
CA LEU A 102 3.69 2.92 -11.14
C LEU A 102 2.94 1.61 -11.35
N ARG A 103 3.16 0.95 -12.50
CA ARG A 103 2.58 -0.36 -12.76
C ARG A 103 3.11 -1.41 -11.80
N THR A 104 4.40 -1.38 -11.47
CA THR A 104 4.98 -2.31 -10.51
C THR A 104 4.40 -2.08 -9.12
N ALA A 105 4.29 -0.83 -8.67
CA ALA A 105 3.63 -0.49 -7.42
C ALA A 105 2.19 -1.02 -7.37
N PHE A 106 1.38 -0.71 -8.37
CA PHE A 106 0.02 -1.23 -8.51
C PHE A 106 -0.06 -2.77 -8.38
N LEU A 107 0.86 -3.50 -9.02
CA LEU A 107 0.87 -4.96 -8.96
C LEU A 107 1.28 -5.48 -7.58
N ILE A 108 2.21 -4.82 -6.91
CA ILE A 108 2.63 -5.17 -5.55
C ILE A 108 1.44 -5.05 -4.59
N GLU A 109 0.74 -3.92 -4.62
CA GLU A 109 -0.41 -3.68 -3.74
C GLU A 109 -1.55 -4.67 -3.99
N ARG A 110 -1.83 -4.95 -5.26
CA ARG A 110 -2.82 -5.96 -5.61
C ARG A 110 -2.46 -7.35 -5.08
N ASP A 111 -1.20 -7.75 -5.23
CA ASP A 111 -0.72 -9.05 -4.76
C ASP A 111 -0.79 -9.13 -3.23
N PHE A 112 -0.54 -8.02 -2.51
CA PHE A 112 -0.68 -7.96 -1.06
C PHE A 112 -2.14 -8.07 -0.63
N ALA A 113 -3.03 -7.29 -1.24
CA ALA A 113 -4.46 -7.36 -0.95
C ALA A 113 -5.01 -8.77 -1.19
N GLU A 114 -4.71 -9.39 -2.34
CA GLU A 114 -5.13 -10.76 -2.68
C GLU A 114 -4.56 -11.79 -1.68
N PHE A 115 -3.32 -11.62 -1.25
CA PHE A 115 -2.72 -12.48 -0.23
C PHE A 115 -3.50 -12.38 1.09
N TYR A 116 -3.80 -11.17 1.57
CA TYR A 116 -4.53 -10.96 2.82
C TYR A 116 -5.96 -11.46 2.75
N GLU A 117 -6.67 -11.22 1.65
CA GLU A 117 -8.01 -11.75 1.40
C GLU A 117 -8.00 -13.30 1.44
N ALA A 118 -7.08 -13.92 0.72
CA ALA A 118 -6.96 -15.38 0.67
C ALA A 118 -6.57 -15.99 2.03
N ALA A 119 -5.72 -15.30 2.80
CA ALA A 119 -5.34 -15.72 4.14
C ALA A 119 -6.52 -15.62 5.11
N ALA A 120 -7.31 -14.52 5.04
CA ALA A 120 -8.49 -14.31 5.86
C ALA A 120 -9.53 -15.44 5.68
N GLU A 121 -9.69 -15.96 4.46
CA GLU A 121 -10.63 -17.07 4.20
C GLU A 121 -10.15 -18.42 4.75
N ARG A 122 -8.86 -18.56 5.05
CA ARG A 122 -8.24 -19.82 5.51
C ARG A 122 -8.01 -19.91 7.00
N VAL A 123 -8.09 -18.79 7.72
CA VAL A 123 -7.94 -18.76 9.17
C VAL A 123 -9.30 -18.96 9.86
N GLU A 124 -9.31 -19.75 10.95
CA GLU A 124 -10.49 -19.97 11.77
C GLU A 124 -10.63 -18.93 12.89
N ASP A 125 -9.51 -18.38 13.32
CA ASP A 125 -9.46 -17.36 14.35
C ASP A 125 -10.12 -16.05 13.88
N LYS A 126 -11.16 -15.63 14.59
CA LYS A 126 -11.98 -14.47 14.19
C LYS A 126 -11.20 -13.15 14.29
N THR A 127 -10.28 -13.06 15.23
CA THR A 127 -9.45 -11.87 15.44
C THR A 127 -8.44 -11.74 14.31
N ALA A 128 -7.76 -12.84 13.98
CA ALA A 128 -6.85 -12.89 12.85
C ALA A 128 -7.58 -12.62 11.52
N LYS A 129 -8.76 -13.19 11.33
CA LYS A 129 -9.58 -12.95 10.13
C LYS A 129 -9.89 -11.45 9.96
N ARG A 130 -10.32 -10.78 11.03
CA ARG A 130 -10.59 -9.33 10.99
C ARG A 130 -9.33 -8.52 10.67
N ALA A 131 -8.20 -8.83 11.31
CA ALA A 131 -6.93 -8.16 11.08
C ALA A 131 -6.47 -8.30 9.61
N LEU A 132 -6.58 -9.50 9.04
CA LEU A 132 -6.22 -9.75 7.63
C LEU A 132 -7.15 -9.01 6.67
N HIS A 133 -8.45 -8.93 6.95
CA HIS A 133 -9.34 -8.10 6.14
C HIS A 133 -9.00 -6.62 6.21
N MET A 134 -8.59 -6.10 7.38
CA MET A 134 -8.15 -4.71 7.51
C MET A 134 -6.91 -4.44 6.68
N LEU A 135 -5.90 -5.31 6.74
CA LEU A 135 -4.72 -5.20 5.89
C LEU A 135 -5.12 -5.22 4.40
N ALA A 136 -5.97 -6.16 3.99
CA ALA A 136 -6.45 -6.21 2.61
C ALA A 136 -7.13 -4.91 2.16
N GLU A 137 -7.94 -4.28 3.01
CA GLU A 137 -8.59 -3.00 2.71
C GLU A 137 -7.59 -1.85 2.54
N TRP A 138 -6.52 -1.84 3.33
CA TRP A 138 -5.45 -0.85 3.20
C TRP A 138 -4.73 -1.00 1.86
N GLU A 139 -4.29 -2.22 1.51
CA GLU A 139 -3.63 -2.46 0.23
C GLU A 139 -4.55 -2.20 -0.98
N ARG A 140 -5.84 -2.47 -0.88
CA ARG A 140 -6.82 -2.07 -1.91
C ARG A 140 -6.91 -0.55 -2.07
N GLY A 141 -6.65 0.21 -1.00
CA GLY A 141 -6.53 1.67 -1.05
C GLY A 141 -5.33 2.11 -1.88
N HIS A 142 -4.17 1.55 -1.58
CA HIS A 142 -2.91 1.80 -2.31
C HIS A 142 -3.01 1.35 -3.78
N GLU A 143 -3.55 0.15 -4.04
CA GLU A 143 -3.79 -0.36 -5.40
C GLU A 143 -4.57 0.64 -6.23
N ARG A 144 -5.71 1.13 -5.73
CA ARG A 144 -6.53 2.12 -6.45
C ARG A 144 -5.78 3.43 -6.72
N LEU A 145 -4.96 3.87 -5.77
CA LEU A 145 -4.14 5.07 -5.96
C LEU A 145 -3.17 4.89 -7.12
N PHE A 146 -2.41 3.79 -7.13
CA PHE A 146 -1.43 3.53 -8.19
C PHE A 146 -2.07 3.26 -9.55
N GLU A 147 -3.24 2.59 -9.58
CA GLU A 147 -4.00 2.41 -10.81
C GLU A 147 -4.38 3.77 -11.42
N GLN A 148 -4.92 4.68 -10.61
CA GLN A 148 -5.28 6.02 -11.08
C GLN A 148 -4.07 6.84 -11.52
N MET A 149 -2.96 6.76 -10.78
CA MET A 149 -1.71 7.43 -11.16
C MET A 149 -1.17 6.89 -12.50
N HIS A 150 -1.15 5.57 -12.66
CA HIS A 150 -0.71 4.92 -13.88
C HIS A 150 -1.58 5.32 -15.08
N ASP A 151 -2.89 5.26 -14.94
CA ASP A 151 -3.84 5.53 -16.03
C ASP A 151 -3.74 6.99 -16.49
N LYS A 152 -3.65 7.94 -15.57
CA LYS A 152 -3.44 9.36 -15.92
C LYS A 152 -2.10 9.59 -16.61
N ALA A 153 -1.03 8.98 -16.12
CA ALA A 153 0.28 9.08 -16.75
C ALA A 153 0.28 8.44 -18.16
N PHE A 154 -0.43 7.33 -18.32
CA PHE A 154 -0.58 6.68 -19.63
C PHE A 154 -1.39 7.50 -20.62
N GLU A 155 -2.50 8.12 -20.18
CA GLU A 155 -3.30 9.03 -21.01
C GLU A 155 -2.48 10.22 -21.49
N ALA A 156 -1.68 10.81 -20.60
CA ALA A 156 -0.79 11.91 -20.98
C ALA A 156 0.26 11.47 -22.00
N TYR A 157 0.86 10.29 -21.81
CA TYR A 157 1.81 9.70 -22.76
C TYR A 157 1.17 9.43 -24.12
N ALA A 158 -0.02 8.82 -24.13
CA ALA A 158 -0.74 8.50 -25.36
C ALA A 158 -1.19 9.75 -26.15
N GLY A 159 -1.44 10.86 -25.44
CA GLY A 159 -1.82 12.15 -26.03
C GLY A 159 -0.65 12.97 -26.59
N MET A 160 0.60 12.56 -26.38
CA MET A 160 1.76 13.26 -26.93
C MET A 160 1.81 13.11 -28.46
N PRO A 161 2.10 14.21 -29.21
CA PRO A 161 2.30 14.12 -30.66
C PRO A 161 3.56 13.30 -30.94
N TRP A 162 3.37 12.10 -31.47
CA TRP A 162 4.43 11.22 -31.93
C TRP A 162 4.92 11.71 -33.29
N GLY A 163 6.05 12.30 -33.31
CA GLY A 163 6.82 12.59 -34.51
C GLY A 163 6.85 14.04 -34.91
N GLY A 164 7.96 14.61 -34.77
CA GLY A 164 8.52 15.62 -35.63
C GLY A 164 9.61 15.00 -36.46
#